data_8798b7c8dc4ce57d74cfe8a1739add61
#
_entry.id   8798b7c8dc4ce57d74cfe8a1739add61
#
_cell.length_a   1.000
_cell.length_b   1.000
_cell.length_c   1.000
_cell.angle_alpha   90.00
_cell.angle_beta   90.00
_cell.angle_gamma   90.00
#
_symmetry.space_group_name_H-M   'P 1'
#
loop_
_entity.id
_entity.type
_entity.pdbx_description
1 polymer ?
#
loop_
_entity_poly.entity_id
_entity_poly.type
_entity_poly.pdbx_seq_one_letter_code
_entity_poly.pdbx_strand_id
1 'polypeptide(L)'
;SSQMACNAAGSFFENEEENIMAILVTGGAGYIGSHTVVELQNAGYDVVVVDNLVNASKEALRRVEEITGKPVTFYEADILDRDAMEKVFTENEIECVIHFAGLKAVGESVQKPWLYYYNNISGSLILFDVMSKHGVKNIIFSSSATVYGKPDKVPVTEDCPKGEITNPYGQTKSMLEQILTDIQKADPQWNVILLRYFNPIGAHKSGKIGENPNGIPNNLMP
;
A
#
# COMPACT_ATOMS: atom_id res chain seq x y z
N SER A 1 -4.04 11.60 1.01
CA SER A 1 -3.32 10.29 0.83
C SER A 1 -4.30 9.14 0.66
N SER A 2 -5.14 8.82 1.65
CA SER A 2 -6.14 7.74 1.57
C SER A 2 -7.16 7.98 0.46
N GLN A 3 -7.64 9.22 0.30
CA GLN A 3 -8.53 9.60 -0.79
C GLN A 3 -7.88 9.44 -2.16
N MET A 4 -6.58 9.71 -2.29
CA MET A 4 -5.85 9.48 -3.55
C MET A 4 -5.84 8.01 -3.93
N ALA A 5 -5.61 7.10 -2.97
CA ALA A 5 -5.64 5.66 -3.23
C ALA A 5 -7.06 5.18 -3.59
N CYS A 6 -8.08 5.68 -2.92
CA CYS A 6 -9.49 5.38 -3.23
C CYS A 6 -9.86 5.88 -4.63
N ASN A 7 -9.52 7.14 -4.97
CA ASN A 7 -9.79 7.70 -6.30
C ASN A 7 -9.02 6.94 -7.39
N ALA A 8 -7.78 6.53 -7.11
CA ALA A 8 -7.00 5.72 -8.03
C ALA A 8 -7.63 4.33 -8.24
N ALA A 9 -8.19 3.72 -7.20
CA ALA A 9 -8.96 2.48 -7.36
C ALA A 9 -10.17 2.72 -8.27
N GLY A 10 -10.95 3.77 -8.05
CA GLY A 10 -12.10 4.12 -8.88
C GLY A 10 -11.78 4.27 -10.36
N SER A 11 -10.57 4.73 -10.73
CA SER A 11 -10.19 4.88 -12.13
C SER A 11 -10.08 3.55 -12.91
N PHE A 12 -10.01 2.42 -12.23
CA PHE A 12 -10.03 1.10 -12.87
C PHE A 12 -11.45 0.61 -13.21
N PHE A 13 -12.49 1.17 -12.58
CA PHE A 13 -13.86 0.64 -12.60
C PHE A 13 -14.88 1.53 -13.33
N GLU A 14 -14.45 2.57 -14.04
CA GLU A 14 -15.35 3.56 -14.67
C GLU A 14 -16.34 2.99 -15.72
N ASN A 15 -16.26 1.69 -16.08
CA ASN A 15 -17.05 1.11 -17.18
C ASN A 15 -17.73 -0.25 -16.90
N GLU A 16 -17.81 -0.76 -15.68
CA GLU A 16 -18.42 -2.06 -15.43
C GLU A 16 -19.64 -2.00 -14.50
N GLU A 17 -20.77 -2.53 -14.99
CA GLU A 17 -21.98 -2.75 -14.20
C GLU A 17 -21.77 -3.90 -13.20
N GLU A 18 -21.90 -3.59 -11.90
CA GLU A 18 -22.29 -4.45 -10.77
C GLU A 18 -21.75 -5.89 -10.71
N ASN A 19 -20.42 -6.06 -10.65
CA ASN A 19 -19.86 -7.14 -9.86
C ASN A 19 -18.99 -6.48 -8.79
N ILE A 20 -19.42 -6.51 -7.52
CA ILE A 20 -18.65 -5.92 -6.40
C ILE A 20 -17.47 -6.85 -6.14
N MET A 21 -16.40 -6.68 -6.90
CA MET A 21 -15.15 -7.39 -6.68
C MET A 21 -14.36 -6.73 -5.55
N ALA A 22 -13.63 -7.51 -4.79
CA ALA A 22 -12.96 -7.02 -3.61
C ALA A 22 -11.63 -6.31 -3.95
N ILE A 23 -11.33 -5.25 -3.21
CA ILE A 23 -10.01 -4.60 -3.24
C ILE A 23 -9.17 -5.14 -2.09
N LEU A 24 -8.03 -5.75 -2.41
CA LEU A 24 -7.05 -6.16 -1.41
C LEU A 24 -6.19 -4.98 -0.99
N VAL A 25 -6.17 -4.68 0.30
CA VAL A 25 -5.29 -3.66 0.90
C VAL A 25 -4.25 -4.35 1.78
N THR A 26 -3.01 -4.45 1.30
CA THR A 26 -1.90 -4.92 2.13
C THR A 26 -1.36 -3.80 3.00
N GLY A 27 -1.04 -4.08 4.26
CA GLY A 27 -0.71 -3.03 5.23
C GLY A 27 -1.94 -2.20 5.64
N GLY A 28 -3.13 -2.79 5.53
CA GLY A 28 -4.40 -2.10 5.74
C GLY A 28 -4.72 -1.76 7.20
N ALA A 29 -4.05 -2.37 8.16
CA ALA A 29 -4.16 -2.01 9.58
C ALA A 29 -3.27 -0.84 9.98
N GLY A 30 -2.34 -0.41 9.10
CA GLY A 30 -1.46 0.73 9.33
C GLY A 30 -2.17 2.08 9.19
N TYR A 31 -1.41 3.16 9.39
CA TYR A 31 -1.93 4.54 9.38
C TYR A 31 -2.66 4.90 8.07
N ILE A 32 -1.94 4.89 6.94
CA ILE A 32 -2.55 5.23 5.63
C ILE A 32 -3.56 4.16 5.23
N GLY A 33 -3.23 2.87 5.47
CA GLY A 33 -4.07 1.74 5.10
C GLY A 33 -5.45 1.79 5.74
N SER A 34 -5.54 1.99 7.05
CA SER A 34 -6.83 2.06 7.77
C SER A 34 -7.73 3.21 7.29
N HIS A 35 -7.15 4.39 7.00
CA HIS A 35 -7.89 5.50 6.41
C HIS A 35 -8.36 5.17 4.99
N THR A 36 -7.54 4.48 4.20
CA THR A 36 -7.92 4.04 2.85
C THR A 36 -9.06 3.03 2.90
N VAL A 37 -9.03 2.08 3.83
CA VAL A 37 -10.12 1.11 4.03
C VAL A 37 -11.44 1.82 4.34
N VAL A 38 -11.42 2.85 5.21
CA VAL A 38 -12.62 3.67 5.49
C VAL A 38 -13.17 4.30 4.22
N GLU A 39 -12.32 4.95 3.41
CA GLU A 39 -12.75 5.62 2.18
C GLU A 39 -13.30 4.63 1.14
N LEU A 40 -12.64 3.46 0.98
CA LEU A 40 -13.10 2.41 0.07
C LEU A 40 -14.47 1.87 0.48
N GLN A 41 -14.65 1.51 1.76
CA GLN A 41 -15.93 1.01 2.26
C GLN A 41 -17.05 2.07 2.15
N ASN A 42 -16.75 3.35 2.40
CA ASN A 42 -17.70 4.44 2.21
C ASN A 42 -18.05 4.66 0.73
N ALA A 43 -17.12 4.39 -0.17
CA ALA A 43 -17.35 4.44 -1.62
C ALA A 43 -18.11 3.18 -2.15
N GLY A 44 -18.36 2.18 -1.32
CA GLY A 44 -19.15 1.00 -1.67
C GLY A 44 -18.34 -0.24 -2.04
N TYR A 45 -17.00 -0.18 -2.02
CA TYR A 45 -16.16 -1.35 -2.32
C TYR A 45 -16.12 -2.36 -1.18
N ASP A 46 -16.06 -3.64 -1.54
CA ASP A 46 -15.66 -4.69 -0.62
C ASP A 46 -14.14 -4.66 -0.42
N VAL A 47 -13.70 -4.83 0.82
CA VAL A 47 -12.28 -4.69 1.16
C VAL A 47 -11.79 -5.91 1.90
N VAL A 48 -10.70 -6.47 1.41
CA VAL A 48 -9.90 -7.51 2.09
C VAL A 48 -8.61 -6.87 2.58
N VAL A 49 -8.25 -7.10 3.83
CA VAL A 49 -7.03 -6.56 4.44
C VAL A 49 -6.05 -7.68 4.77
N VAL A 50 -4.79 -7.49 4.40
CA VAL A 50 -3.65 -8.31 4.86
C VAL A 50 -2.68 -7.42 5.61
N ASP A 51 -2.31 -7.82 6.83
CA ASP A 51 -1.32 -7.12 7.66
C ASP A 51 -0.68 -8.09 8.64
N ASN A 52 0.63 -8.02 8.86
CA ASN A 52 1.34 -8.86 9.84
C ASN A 52 1.40 -8.23 11.23
N LEU A 53 0.82 -7.05 11.39
CA LEU A 53 0.73 -6.29 12.65
C LEU A 53 2.07 -5.91 13.28
N VAL A 54 3.18 -6.01 12.55
CA VAL A 54 4.51 -5.65 13.09
C VAL A 54 4.59 -4.19 13.51
N ASN A 55 3.87 -3.31 12.81
CA ASN A 55 3.78 -1.87 13.14
C ASN A 55 2.33 -1.34 13.04
N ALA A 56 1.37 -2.19 13.36
CA ALA A 56 -0.05 -1.88 13.33
C ALA A 56 -0.80 -2.65 14.42
N SER A 57 -2.10 -2.45 14.53
CA SER A 57 -2.94 -3.11 15.53
C SER A 57 -4.30 -3.48 14.95
N LYS A 58 -4.83 -4.64 15.35
CA LYS A 58 -6.21 -5.06 15.06
C LYS A 58 -7.25 -4.03 15.51
N GLU A 59 -6.91 -3.26 16.54
CA GLU A 59 -7.78 -2.19 17.04
C GLU A 59 -8.07 -1.14 15.94
N ALA A 60 -7.12 -0.87 15.04
CA ALA A 60 -7.36 0.04 13.93
C ALA A 60 -8.49 -0.47 13.03
N LEU A 61 -8.51 -1.77 12.72
CA LEU A 61 -9.57 -2.38 11.89
C LEU A 61 -10.91 -2.41 12.62
N ARG A 62 -10.93 -2.74 13.92
CA ARG A 62 -12.15 -2.66 14.72
C ARG A 62 -12.76 -1.24 14.70
N ARG A 63 -11.93 -0.23 14.74
CA ARG A 63 -12.38 1.17 14.65
C ARG A 63 -12.80 1.58 13.25
N VAL A 64 -12.20 1.00 12.21
CA VAL A 64 -12.70 1.13 10.83
C VAL A 64 -14.14 0.62 10.75
N GLU A 65 -14.42 -0.58 11.28
CA GLU A 65 -15.78 -1.15 11.33
C GLU A 65 -16.77 -0.26 12.11
N GLU A 66 -16.33 0.33 13.22
CA GLU A 66 -17.14 1.30 13.96
C GLU A 66 -17.45 2.59 13.19
N ILE A 67 -16.53 3.02 12.32
CA ILE A 67 -16.70 4.25 11.53
C ILE A 67 -17.62 4.01 10.33
N THR A 68 -17.45 2.87 9.65
CA THR A 68 -18.12 2.58 8.39
C THR A 68 -19.42 1.80 8.58
N GLY A 69 -19.57 1.10 9.72
CA GLY A 69 -20.67 0.16 9.96
C GLY A 69 -20.56 -1.13 9.14
N LYS A 70 -19.44 -1.38 8.49
CA LYS A 70 -19.20 -2.56 7.64
C LYS A 70 -18.07 -3.43 8.23
N PRO A 71 -18.17 -4.77 8.14
CA PRO A 71 -17.09 -5.66 8.56
C PRO A 71 -15.88 -5.53 7.65
N VAL A 72 -14.70 -5.85 8.19
CA VAL A 72 -13.45 -5.94 7.42
C VAL A 72 -13.02 -7.39 7.34
N THR A 73 -12.92 -7.94 6.13
CA THR A 73 -12.30 -9.25 5.92
C THR A 73 -10.81 -9.12 6.15
N PHE A 74 -10.30 -9.75 7.21
CA PHE A 74 -8.92 -9.56 7.67
C PHE A 74 -8.14 -10.88 7.74
N TYR A 75 -6.96 -10.88 7.14
CA TYR A 75 -5.96 -11.93 7.24
C TYR A 75 -4.71 -11.40 7.96
N GLU A 76 -4.41 -11.96 9.13
CA GLU A 76 -3.14 -11.72 9.80
C GLU A 76 -2.06 -12.57 9.14
N ALA A 77 -1.36 -11.98 8.18
CA ALA A 77 -0.36 -12.67 7.36
C ALA A 77 0.76 -11.73 6.91
N ASP A 78 1.92 -12.30 6.67
CA ASP A 78 3.07 -11.59 6.10
C ASP A 78 3.09 -11.74 4.57
N ILE A 79 3.38 -10.65 3.84
CA ILE A 79 3.54 -10.70 2.38
C ILE A 79 4.71 -11.59 1.92
N LEU A 80 5.63 -11.93 2.83
CA LEU A 80 6.69 -12.91 2.60
C LEU A 80 6.17 -14.36 2.64
N ASP A 81 5.00 -14.61 3.23
CA ASP A 81 4.36 -15.93 3.28
C ASP A 81 3.53 -16.16 2.00
N ARG A 82 4.14 -16.86 1.05
CA ARG A 82 3.52 -17.18 -0.24
C ARG A 82 2.21 -17.95 -0.06
N ASP A 83 2.20 -18.95 0.82
CA ASP A 83 1.03 -19.83 0.98
C ASP A 83 -0.15 -19.05 1.57
N ALA A 84 0.14 -18.16 2.52
CA ALA A 84 -0.87 -17.25 3.04
C ALA A 84 -1.40 -16.30 1.96
N MET A 85 -0.55 -15.75 1.10
CA MET A 85 -0.99 -14.89 0.00
C MET A 85 -1.82 -15.67 -1.03
N GLU A 86 -1.39 -16.86 -1.46
CA GLU A 86 -2.17 -17.73 -2.35
C GLU A 86 -3.57 -18.04 -1.77
N LYS A 87 -3.65 -18.29 -0.46
CA LYS A 87 -4.93 -18.50 0.24
C LYS A 87 -5.84 -17.27 0.14
N VAL A 88 -5.32 -16.08 0.37
CA VAL A 88 -6.10 -14.83 0.30
C VAL A 88 -6.74 -14.67 -1.08
N PHE A 89 -5.98 -14.88 -2.15
CA PHE A 89 -6.48 -14.77 -3.52
C PHE A 89 -7.40 -15.92 -3.94
N THR A 90 -7.27 -17.10 -3.31
CA THR A 90 -8.16 -18.25 -3.58
C THR A 90 -9.52 -18.08 -2.89
N GLU A 91 -9.54 -17.49 -1.70
CA GLU A 91 -10.76 -17.35 -0.89
C GLU A 91 -11.57 -16.08 -1.23
N ASN A 92 -11.00 -15.14 -2.00
CA ASN A 92 -11.63 -13.86 -2.32
C ASN A 92 -11.49 -13.52 -3.81
N GLU A 93 -12.56 -13.04 -4.43
CA GLU A 93 -12.54 -12.50 -5.79
C GLU A 93 -11.92 -11.10 -5.79
N ILE A 94 -10.59 -11.04 -5.90
CA ILE A 94 -9.82 -9.80 -5.85
C ILE A 94 -9.63 -9.28 -7.27
N GLU A 95 -9.89 -8.00 -7.48
CA GLU A 95 -9.73 -7.33 -8.78
C GLU A 95 -8.59 -6.31 -8.77
N CYS A 96 -8.35 -5.69 -7.63
CA CYS A 96 -7.34 -4.66 -7.49
C CYS A 96 -6.57 -4.83 -6.18
N VAL A 97 -5.29 -4.51 -6.19
CA VAL A 97 -4.45 -4.49 -4.99
C VAL A 97 -3.97 -3.06 -4.71
N ILE A 98 -4.18 -2.60 -3.49
CA ILE A 98 -3.52 -1.40 -2.96
C ILE A 98 -2.42 -1.85 -2.01
N HIS A 99 -1.17 -1.63 -2.41
CA HIS A 99 -0.01 -2.18 -1.72
C HIS A 99 0.67 -1.14 -0.84
N PHE A 100 0.33 -1.13 0.47
CA PHE A 100 0.99 -0.31 1.49
C PHE A 100 2.01 -1.10 2.31
N ALA A 101 1.90 -2.43 2.40
CA ALA A 101 2.77 -3.23 3.24
C ALA A 101 4.25 -2.99 2.90
N GLY A 102 5.05 -2.79 3.94
CA GLY A 102 6.49 -2.58 3.83
C GLY A 102 7.04 -1.78 5.01
N LEU A 103 8.30 -2.02 5.31
CA LEU A 103 9.04 -1.26 6.33
C LEU A 103 9.32 0.15 5.79
N LYS A 104 9.10 1.19 6.61
CA LYS A 104 9.10 2.61 6.17
C LYS A 104 10.06 3.54 6.92
N ALA A 105 10.73 3.08 7.97
CA ALA A 105 11.56 3.93 8.80
C ALA A 105 12.92 4.17 8.15
N VAL A 106 13.15 5.39 7.63
CA VAL A 106 14.37 5.79 6.92
C VAL A 106 15.62 5.53 7.76
N GLY A 107 15.65 5.97 9.02
CA GLY A 107 16.80 5.79 9.91
C GLY A 107 17.12 4.31 10.19
N GLU A 108 16.10 3.48 10.43
CA GLU A 108 16.29 2.04 10.60
C GLU A 108 16.80 1.37 9.33
N SER A 109 16.35 1.82 8.16
CA SER A 109 16.80 1.24 6.89
C SER A 109 18.31 1.36 6.68
N VAL A 110 18.90 2.45 7.14
CA VAL A 110 20.36 2.65 7.10
C VAL A 110 21.09 1.70 8.04
N GLN A 111 20.50 1.41 9.20
CA GLN A 111 21.10 0.51 10.19
C GLN A 111 20.90 -0.98 9.85
N LYS A 112 19.78 -1.30 9.19
CA LYS A 112 19.35 -2.66 8.86
C LYS A 112 18.99 -2.81 7.38
N PRO A 113 19.89 -2.49 6.43
CA PRO A 113 19.55 -2.47 5.01
C PRO A 113 19.05 -3.82 4.49
N TRP A 114 19.68 -4.92 4.93
CA TRP A 114 19.28 -6.26 4.56
C TRP A 114 17.80 -6.54 4.86
N LEU A 115 17.32 -6.16 6.06
CA LEU A 115 15.94 -6.35 6.47
C LEU A 115 14.97 -5.60 5.52
N TYR A 116 15.32 -4.38 5.13
CA TYR A 116 14.49 -3.55 4.24
C TYR A 116 14.42 -4.11 2.83
N TYR A 117 15.55 -4.52 2.27
CA TYR A 117 15.56 -5.15 0.95
C TYR A 117 14.82 -6.47 0.95
N TYR A 118 15.06 -7.33 1.93
CA TYR A 118 14.39 -8.62 2.02
C TYR A 118 12.88 -8.46 2.19
N ASN A 119 12.44 -7.66 3.15
CA ASN A 119 11.02 -7.46 3.41
C ASN A 119 10.32 -6.78 2.23
N ASN A 120 10.81 -5.63 1.82
CA ASN A 120 10.08 -4.80 0.85
C ASN A 120 10.17 -5.36 -0.57
N ILE A 121 11.32 -5.83 -1.01
CA ILE A 121 11.47 -6.35 -2.38
C ILE A 121 10.93 -7.77 -2.48
N SER A 122 11.40 -8.71 -1.64
CA SER A 122 10.97 -10.10 -1.76
C SER A 122 9.49 -10.27 -1.48
N GLY A 123 8.94 -9.59 -0.48
CA GLY A 123 7.50 -9.63 -0.19
C GLY A 123 6.66 -9.08 -1.33
N SER A 124 7.07 -7.95 -1.92
CA SER A 124 6.36 -7.40 -3.09
C SER A 124 6.45 -8.31 -4.32
N LEU A 125 7.61 -8.94 -4.57
CA LEU A 125 7.75 -9.89 -5.68
C LEU A 125 6.86 -11.13 -5.50
N ILE A 126 6.72 -11.64 -4.28
CA ILE A 126 5.79 -12.73 -3.96
C ILE A 126 4.36 -12.28 -4.28
N LEU A 127 3.96 -11.10 -3.81
CA LEU A 127 2.63 -10.55 -4.08
C LEU A 127 2.37 -10.41 -5.59
N PHE A 128 3.31 -9.86 -6.37
CA PHE A 128 3.13 -9.67 -7.82
C PHE A 128 3.03 -11.00 -8.57
N ASP A 129 3.79 -12.02 -8.16
CA ASP A 129 3.70 -13.36 -8.73
C ASP A 129 2.35 -14.02 -8.43
N VAL A 130 1.85 -13.91 -7.19
CA VAL A 130 0.52 -14.41 -6.82
C VAL A 130 -0.57 -13.68 -7.58
N MET A 131 -0.53 -12.35 -7.64
CA MET A 131 -1.45 -11.54 -8.46
C MET A 131 -1.50 -12.04 -9.91
N SER A 132 -0.33 -12.22 -10.52
CA SER A 132 -0.22 -12.68 -11.90
C SER A 132 -0.86 -14.06 -12.11
N LYS A 133 -0.64 -15.01 -11.20
CA LYS A 133 -1.21 -16.35 -11.26
C LYS A 133 -2.74 -16.38 -11.13
N HIS A 134 -3.29 -15.47 -10.34
CA HIS A 134 -4.74 -15.31 -10.16
C HIS A 134 -5.38 -14.36 -11.18
N GLY A 135 -4.62 -13.86 -12.16
CA GLY A 135 -5.12 -12.95 -13.19
C GLY A 135 -5.42 -11.53 -12.71
N VAL A 136 -5.01 -11.18 -11.48
CA VAL A 136 -5.20 -9.83 -10.91
C VAL A 136 -4.07 -8.94 -11.37
N LYS A 137 -4.36 -7.94 -12.20
CA LYS A 137 -3.36 -7.10 -12.88
C LYS A 137 -3.51 -5.61 -12.60
N ASN A 138 -4.45 -5.22 -11.73
CA ASN A 138 -4.64 -3.85 -11.28
C ASN A 138 -3.90 -3.63 -9.96
N ILE A 139 -2.94 -2.72 -9.92
CA ILE A 139 -2.19 -2.42 -8.71
C ILE A 139 -1.97 -0.92 -8.51
N ILE A 140 -2.23 -0.47 -7.29
CA ILE A 140 -1.87 0.84 -6.79
C ILE A 140 -0.74 0.65 -5.78
N PHE A 141 0.44 1.11 -6.13
CA PHE A 141 1.64 0.96 -5.31
C PHE A 141 1.93 2.23 -4.51
N SER A 142 2.03 2.06 -3.21
CA SER A 142 2.51 3.11 -2.30
C SER A 142 4.01 3.31 -2.46
N SER A 143 4.38 4.22 -3.35
CA SER A 143 5.75 4.71 -3.46
C SER A 143 5.99 5.87 -2.48
N SER A 144 7.07 6.58 -2.64
CA SER A 144 7.48 7.65 -1.73
C SER A 144 8.18 8.79 -2.48
N ALA A 145 8.00 10.01 -2.02
CA ALA A 145 8.76 11.15 -2.50
C ALA A 145 10.28 11.00 -2.31
N THR A 146 10.74 10.08 -1.47
CA THR A 146 12.17 9.76 -1.31
C THR A 146 12.83 9.28 -2.61
N VAL A 147 12.06 8.82 -3.60
CA VAL A 147 12.58 8.44 -4.93
C VAL A 147 13.13 9.62 -5.72
N TYR A 148 12.73 10.84 -5.40
CA TYR A 148 13.28 12.06 -6.01
C TYR A 148 14.65 12.43 -5.46
N GLY A 149 15.09 11.82 -4.34
CA GLY A 149 16.36 12.16 -3.70
C GLY A 149 16.42 13.64 -3.34
N LYS A 150 17.50 14.31 -3.77
CA LYS A 150 17.64 15.78 -3.69
C LYS A 150 17.12 16.39 -5.00
N PRO A 151 15.91 16.96 -5.01
CA PRO A 151 15.34 17.48 -6.25
C PRO A 151 16.06 18.76 -6.70
N ASP A 152 16.18 18.94 -8.02
CA ASP A 152 16.79 20.12 -8.63
C ASP A 152 15.86 21.35 -8.60
N LYS A 153 14.56 21.15 -8.46
CA LYS A 153 13.55 22.22 -8.38
C LYS A 153 12.49 21.95 -7.31
N VAL A 154 11.91 23.05 -6.82
CA VAL A 154 10.78 23.07 -5.88
C VAL A 154 9.72 24.03 -6.44
N PRO A 155 8.43 23.68 -6.50
CA PRO A 155 7.85 22.40 -6.03
C PRO A 155 8.24 21.19 -6.89
N VAL A 156 8.32 20.02 -6.28
CA VAL A 156 8.55 18.76 -6.97
C VAL A 156 7.28 18.35 -7.72
N THR A 157 7.43 17.97 -8.98
CA THR A 157 6.35 17.45 -9.84
C THR A 157 6.68 16.03 -10.29
N GLU A 158 5.70 15.32 -10.84
CA GLU A 158 5.86 13.94 -11.32
C GLU A 158 6.90 13.81 -12.43
N ASP A 159 7.13 14.89 -13.21
CA ASP A 159 8.15 14.97 -14.27
C ASP A 159 9.59 15.09 -13.73
N CYS A 160 9.75 15.35 -12.43
CA CYS A 160 11.08 15.40 -11.84
C CYS A 160 11.77 14.04 -11.97
N PRO A 161 13.03 14.01 -12.40
CA PRO A 161 13.78 12.76 -12.49
C PRO A 161 13.95 12.13 -11.10
N LYS A 162 14.07 10.79 -11.05
CA LYS A 162 14.54 10.11 -9.85
C LYS A 162 15.96 10.57 -9.57
N GLY A 163 16.20 11.06 -8.35
CA GLY A 163 17.48 11.58 -7.94
C GLY A 163 18.38 10.55 -7.27
N GLU A 164 19.50 11.02 -6.72
CA GLU A 164 20.37 10.20 -5.88
C GLU A 164 19.65 9.86 -4.56
N ILE A 165 19.33 8.59 -4.38
CA ILE A 165 18.61 8.10 -3.21
C ILE A 165 19.61 7.82 -2.09
N THR A 166 19.41 8.42 -0.94
CA THR A 166 20.38 8.43 0.17
C THR A 166 20.17 7.34 1.21
N ASN A 167 19.12 6.52 1.06
CA ASN A 167 18.78 5.51 2.06
C ASN A 167 18.16 4.25 1.45
N PRO A 168 18.32 3.08 2.09
CA PRO A 168 17.80 1.80 1.61
C PRO A 168 16.26 1.77 1.47
N TYR A 169 15.51 2.42 2.34
CA TYR A 169 14.05 2.51 2.20
C TYR A 169 13.64 3.16 0.87
N GLY A 170 14.17 4.35 0.59
CA GLY A 170 13.92 5.05 -0.68
C GLY A 170 14.37 4.21 -1.88
N GLN A 171 15.50 3.50 -1.74
CA GLN A 171 16.00 2.62 -2.79
C GLN A 171 15.03 1.46 -3.06
N THR A 172 14.44 0.82 -2.03
CA THR A 172 13.44 -0.23 -2.25
C THR A 172 12.22 0.29 -2.99
N LYS A 173 11.73 1.51 -2.68
CA LYS A 173 10.62 2.12 -3.39
C LYS A 173 10.96 2.40 -4.86
N SER A 174 12.13 2.94 -5.15
CA SER A 174 12.59 3.20 -6.51
C SER A 174 12.75 1.92 -7.34
N MET A 175 13.30 0.86 -6.75
CA MET A 175 13.43 -0.44 -7.39
C MET A 175 12.06 -1.06 -7.69
N LEU A 176 11.10 -0.99 -6.76
CA LEU A 176 9.74 -1.52 -6.97
C LEU A 176 8.97 -0.73 -8.04
N GLU A 177 9.14 0.59 -8.14
CA GLU A 177 8.61 1.35 -9.28
C GLU A 177 9.17 0.84 -10.62
N GLN A 178 10.48 0.56 -10.68
CA GLN A 178 11.10 0.03 -11.89
C GLN A 178 10.57 -1.38 -12.22
N ILE A 179 10.50 -2.25 -11.22
CA ILE A 179 9.97 -3.63 -11.39
C ILE A 179 8.54 -3.61 -11.92
N LEU A 180 7.65 -2.79 -11.35
CA LEU A 180 6.27 -2.68 -11.80
C LEU A 180 6.17 -2.09 -13.22
N THR A 181 7.03 -1.12 -13.55
CA THR A 181 7.13 -0.58 -14.91
C THR A 181 7.56 -1.65 -15.92
N ASP A 182 8.51 -2.50 -15.55
CA ASP A 182 9.00 -3.56 -16.44
C ASP A 182 7.97 -4.71 -16.57
N ILE A 183 7.25 -5.04 -15.49
CA ILE A 183 6.11 -5.98 -15.53
C ILE A 183 5.04 -5.46 -16.52
N GLN A 184 4.64 -4.20 -16.40
CA GLN A 184 3.64 -3.61 -17.30
C GLN A 184 4.10 -3.57 -18.76
N LYS A 185 5.38 -3.30 -19.03
CA LYS A 185 5.93 -3.35 -20.38
C LYS A 185 5.93 -4.77 -20.97
N ALA A 186 6.19 -5.78 -20.13
CA ALA A 186 6.20 -7.17 -20.54
C ALA A 186 4.78 -7.71 -20.78
N ASP A 187 3.82 -7.26 -20.00
CA ASP A 187 2.41 -7.62 -20.11
C ASP A 187 1.53 -6.35 -20.01
N PRO A 188 1.10 -5.79 -21.16
CA PRO A 188 0.30 -4.56 -21.20
C PRO A 188 -1.10 -4.64 -20.56
N GLN A 189 -1.53 -5.82 -20.12
CA GLN A 189 -2.77 -5.97 -19.34
C GLN A 189 -2.62 -5.48 -17.90
N TRP A 190 -1.39 -5.31 -17.42
CA TRP A 190 -1.16 -4.70 -16.11
C TRP A 190 -1.47 -3.22 -16.12
N ASN A 191 -2.28 -2.80 -15.15
CA ASN A 191 -2.57 -1.41 -14.85
C ASN A 191 -1.86 -1.04 -13.56
N VAL A 192 -0.85 -0.18 -13.65
CA VAL A 192 0.01 0.19 -12.52
C VAL A 192 -0.14 1.68 -12.23
N ILE A 193 -0.54 2.00 -11.00
CA ILE A 193 -0.56 3.38 -10.49
C ILE A 193 0.48 3.49 -9.38
N LEU A 194 1.39 4.47 -9.52
CA LEU A 194 2.44 4.75 -8.55
C LEU A 194 2.11 6.01 -7.77
N LEU A 195 1.80 5.90 -6.47
CA LEU A 195 1.50 7.04 -5.61
C LEU A 195 2.73 7.41 -4.78
N ARG A 196 3.42 8.51 -5.15
CA ARG A 196 4.60 9.01 -4.43
C ARG A 196 4.18 9.91 -3.28
N TYR A 197 3.97 9.31 -2.11
CA TYR A 197 3.60 10.04 -0.91
C TYR A 197 4.76 10.89 -0.38
N PHE A 198 4.45 12.13 -0.04
CA PHE A 198 5.21 12.92 0.92
C PHE A 198 4.85 12.48 2.34
N ASN A 199 5.15 13.27 3.37
CA ASN A 199 4.78 12.92 4.74
C ASN A 199 3.30 13.21 4.97
N PRO A 200 2.43 12.20 5.07
CA PRO A 200 1.03 12.41 5.40
C PRO A 200 0.90 12.87 6.84
N ILE A 201 -0.01 13.78 7.10
CA ILE A 201 -0.36 14.26 8.43
C ILE A 201 -1.87 14.23 8.62
N GLY A 202 -2.32 14.12 9.86
CA GLY A 202 -3.71 14.18 10.23
C GLY A 202 -4.26 12.85 10.75
N ALA A 203 -5.48 12.92 11.27
CA ALA A 203 -6.25 11.79 11.75
C ALA A 203 -7.68 11.87 11.18
N HIS A 204 -8.40 10.76 11.25
CA HIS A 204 -9.79 10.74 10.81
C HIS A 204 -10.65 11.66 11.68
N LYS A 205 -11.61 12.35 11.07
CA LYS A 205 -12.52 13.32 11.75
C LYS A 205 -13.28 12.75 12.95
N SER A 206 -13.46 11.43 13.02
CA SER A 206 -14.07 10.76 14.17
C SER A 206 -13.18 10.72 15.42
N GLY A 207 -11.87 11.00 15.29
CA GLY A 207 -10.88 10.82 16.35
C GLY A 207 -10.56 9.36 16.71
N LYS A 208 -11.07 8.40 15.93
CA LYS A 208 -10.92 6.96 16.26
C LYS A 208 -9.69 6.30 15.63
N ILE A 209 -9.25 6.77 14.46
CA ILE A 209 -8.05 6.29 13.77
C ILE A 209 -7.12 7.44 13.42
N GLY A 210 -5.84 7.15 13.45
CA GLY A 210 -4.74 8.07 13.18
C GLY A 210 -3.42 7.30 13.17
N GLU A 211 -2.29 8.01 13.23
CA GLU A 211 -1.00 7.35 13.36
C GLU A 211 -0.79 6.85 14.80
N ASN A 212 -0.51 5.57 14.95
CA ASN A 212 -0.18 4.94 16.23
C ASN A 212 0.99 3.95 16.05
N PRO A 213 2.22 4.45 15.90
CA PRO A 213 3.38 3.59 15.65
C PRO A 213 3.78 2.81 16.91
N ASN A 214 4.36 1.64 16.71
CA ASN A 214 5.05 0.91 17.76
C ASN A 214 6.41 1.59 18.01
N GLY A 215 6.53 2.41 19.07
CA GLY A 215 7.75 3.12 19.43
C GLY A 215 7.65 4.64 19.27
N ILE A 216 8.79 5.29 19.03
CA ILE A 216 8.85 6.75 18.91
C ILE A 216 8.25 7.19 17.57
N PRO A 217 7.28 8.11 17.55
CA PRO A 217 6.73 8.65 16.31
C PRO A 217 7.80 9.29 15.41
N ASN A 218 7.76 9.00 14.13
CA ASN A 218 8.71 9.52 13.15
C ASN A 218 8.13 10.66 12.28
N ASN A 219 6.84 10.94 12.40
CA ASN A 219 6.18 12.03 11.68
C ASN A 219 6.15 13.31 12.53
N LEU A 220 5.99 14.46 11.84
CA LEU A 220 5.96 15.78 12.47
C LEU A 220 4.80 15.94 13.47
N MET A 221 3.68 15.28 13.16
CA MET A 221 2.45 15.28 13.98
C MET A 221 2.05 13.81 14.15
N PRO A 222 2.37 13.20 15.29
CA PRO A 222 1.94 11.85 15.62
C PRO A 222 0.46 11.78 15.97
#